data_c4e1ad9f0b0b071d3dd6e56f6515e4c4
#
_entry.id   c4e1ad9f0b0b071d3dd6e56f6515e4c4
#
_cell.length_a   1.000
_cell.length_b   1.000
_cell.length_c   1.000
_cell.angle_alpha   90.00
_cell.angle_beta   90.00
_cell.angle_gamma   90.00
#
_symmetry.space_group_name_H-M   'P 1'
#
loop_
_entity.id
_entity.type
_entity.pdbx_description
1 polymer ?
#
loop_
_entity_poly.entity_id
_entity_poly.type
_entity_poly.pdbx_seq_one_letter_code
_entity_poly.pdbx_strand_id
1 'polypeptide(L)'
;LITNDLQYDSRSAFTLSLNHRETYTGITDRDRALTTRRFGELSGELMNSGAKGEFALSQLGKEFRTPGHIPVCRESPGGLKTREGHTELAVSIARLAGLVPCTIGAEMLESDGDGALSLEGAMEYADRFGIPMITGEQISTAFDEKD
;
A
#
# COMPACT_ATOMS: atom_id res chain seq x y z
N LEU A 1 -19.93 15.71 5.69
CA LEU A 1 -19.40 14.37 5.91
C LEU A 1 -18.73 14.31 7.29
N ILE A 2 -19.02 13.26 8.04
CA ILE A 2 -18.32 12.95 9.27
C ILE A 2 -17.01 12.26 8.88
N THR A 3 -15.90 12.73 9.45
CA THR A 3 -14.57 12.14 9.23
C THR A 3 -14.08 11.50 10.52
N ASN A 4 -13.26 10.47 10.41
CA ASN A 4 -12.68 9.75 11.55
C ASN A 4 -13.73 9.08 12.46
N ASP A 5 -14.80 8.56 11.87
CA ASP A 5 -15.85 7.78 12.54
C ASP A 5 -15.69 6.30 12.19
N LEU A 6 -14.53 5.74 12.52
CA LEU A 6 -14.20 4.33 12.28
C LEU A 6 -14.37 3.52 13.57
N GLN A 7 -14.95 2.34 13.46
CA GLN A 7 -15.16 1.44 14.61
C GLN A 7 -13.88 0.74 15.08
N TYR A 8 -12.89 0.62 14.22
CA TYR A 8 -11.67 -0.19 14.42
C TYR A 8 -10.38 0.64 14.37
N ASP A 9 -10.46 1.92 14.06
CA ASP A 9 -9.26 2.76 13.91
C ASP A 9 -9.56 4.23 14.22
N SER A 10 -8.54 5.00 14.54
CA SER A 10 -8.65 6.44 14.77
C SER A 10 -8.79 7.25 13.49
N ARG A 11 -8.37 6.71 12.34
CA ARG A 11 -8.45 7.36 11.03
C ARG A 11 -8.26 6.38 9.88
N SER A 12 -8.77 6.74 8.71
CA SER A 12 -8.48 6.04 7.46
C SER A 12 -7.06 6.31 6.97
N ALA A 13 -6.39 5.27 6.47
CA ALA A 13 -5.13 5.38 5.76
C ALA A 13 -5.30 5.87 4.30
N PHE A 14 -6.52 5.79 3.76
CA PHE A 14 -6.82 6.24 2.40
C PHE A 14 -6.57 7.75 2.25
N THR A 15 -5.98 8.11 1.11
CA THR A 15 -5.72 9.48 0.74
C THR A 15 -6.44 9.80 -0.59
N LEU A 16 -5.73 9.83 -1.67
CA LEU A 16 -6.29 10.08 -3.01
C LEU A 16 -6.27 8.80 -3.84
N SER A 17 -6.93 8.83 -4.98
CA SER A 17 -6.87 7.76 -5.98
C SER A 17 -6.26 8.27 -7.27
N LEU A 18 -5.49 7.43 -7.95
CA LEU A 18 -4.68 7.82 -9.10
C LEU A 18 -4.96 6.98 -10.34
N ASN A 19 -4.76 7.59 -11.49
CA ASN A 19 -4.46 6.92 -12.75
C ASN A 19 -3.19 7.54 -13.35
N HIS A 20 -2.33 6.73 -13.93
CA HIS A 20 -1.27 7.25 -14.79
C HIS A 20 -1.87 7.94 -16.02
N ARG A 21 -1.26 9.02 -16.52
CA ARG A 21 -1.83 9.83 -17.59
C ARG A 21 -1.93 9.10 -18.94
N GLU A 22 -1.09 8.10 -19.15
CA GLU A 22 -1.10 7.29 -20.37
C GLU A 22 -2.12 6.13 -20.34
N THR A 23 -2.87 5.96 -19.25
CA THR A 23 -3.94 4.97 -19.18
C THR A 23 -5.14 5.43 -20.03
N TYR A 24 -5.82 4.47 -20.67
CA TYR A 24 -7.05 4.77 -21.42
C TYR A 24 -8.22 4.97 -20.46
N THR A 25 -8.66 3.93 -19.75
CA THR A 25 -9.71 4.05 -18.74
C THR A 25 -9.16 4.05 -17.31
N GLY A 26 -8.02 3.40 -17.08
CA GLY A 26 -7.41 3.22 -15.77
C GLY A 26 -7.88 1.98 -15.01
N ILE A 27 -8.86 1.21 -15.55
CA ILE A 27 -9.48 0.09 -14.84
C ILE A 27 -8.99 -1.29 -15.31
N THR A 28 -8.52 -1.39 -16.55
CA THR A 28 -8.00 -2.67 -17.06
C THR A 28 -6.73 -3.09 -16.31
N ASP A 29 -6.41 -4.38 -16.31
CA ASP A 29 -5.19 -4.90 -15.68
C ASP A 29 -3.93 -4.18 -16.19
N ARG A 30 -3.87 -3.93 -17.50
CA ARG A 30 -2.78 -3.16 -18.12
C ARG A 30 -2.67 -1.74 -17.55
N ASP A 31 -3.78 -1.04 -17.46
CA ASP A 31 -3.83 0.33 -16.96
C ASP A 31 -3.50 0.40 -15.46
N ARG A 32 -4.03 -0.55 -14.68
CA ARG A 32 -3.73 -0.67 -13.24
C ARG A 32 -2.26 -1.01 -13.03
N ALA A 33 -1.71 -1.95 -13.79
CA ALA A 33 -0.30 -2.33 -13.73
C ALA A 33 0.61 -1.14 -14.10
N LEU A 34 0.26 -0.36 -15.13
CA LEU A 34 1.00 0.85 -15.49
C LEU A 34 0.97 1.86 -14.34
N THR A 35 -0.20 2.13 -13.78
CA THR A 35 -0.35 3.12 -12.69
C THR A 35 0.45 2.70 -11.45
N THR A 36 0.34 1.45 -11.00
CA THR A 36 1.02 0.96 -9.80
C THR A 36 2.53 0.90 -9.98
N ARG A 37 2.99 0.38 -11.11
CA ARG A 37 4.43 0.29 -11.42
C ARG A 37 5.07 1.68 -11.47
N ARG A 38 4.50 2.61 -12.24
CA ARG A 38 5.05 3.97 -12.36
C ARG A 38 5.01 4.73 -11.04
N PHE A 39 3.99 4.52 -10.22
CA PHE A 39 3.94 5.12 -8.89
C PHE A 39 5.09 4.63 -7.99
N GLY A 40 5.38 3.33 -8.00
CA GLY A 40 6.52 2.77 -7.27
C GLY A 40 7.86 3.28 -7.79
N GLU A 41 8.06 3.31 -9.11
CA GLU A 41 9.29 3.83 -9.76
C GLU A 41 9.51 5.31 -9.42
N LEU A 42 8.49 6.17 -9.60
CA LEU A 42 8.57 7.59 -9.26
C LEU A 42 8.84 7.80 -7.77
N SER A 43 8.22 7.00 -6.90
CA SER A 43 8.49 7.06 -5.46
C SER A 43 9.97 6.81 -5.16
N GLY A 44 10.57 5.80 -5.78
CA GLY A 44 12.01 5.51 -5.67
C GLY A 44 12.89 6.64 -6.21
N GLU A 45 12.57 7.18 -7.38
CA GLU A 45 13.29 8.30 -7.99
C GLU A 45 13.28 9.54 -7.08
N LEU A 46 12.12 9.89 -6.54
CA LEU A 46 11.97 11.04 -5.64
C LEU A 46 12.72 10.85 -4.31
N MET A 47 12.65 9.65 -3.75
CA MET A 47 13.38 9.33 -2.51
C MET A 47 14.89 9.38 -2.73
N ASN A 48 15.40 8.78 -3.78
CA ASN A 48 16.82 8.75 -4.10
C ASN A 48 17.39 10.13 -4.40
N SER A 49 16.60 11.01 -5.02
CA SER A 49 16.98 12.41 -5.28
C SER A 49 16.83 13.33 -4.07
N GLY A 50 16.20 12.86 -2.98
CA GLY A 50 15.87 13.71 -1.83
C GLY A 50 14.79 14.75 -2.12
N ALA A 51 14.07 14.62 -3.23
CA ALA A 51 13.03 15.56 -3.67
C ALA A 51 11.85 15.61 -2.69
N LYS A 52 11.44 16.83 -2.35
CA LYS A 52 10.34 17.09 -1.40
C LYS A 52 9.46 18.25 -1.87
N GLY A 53 8.33 18.41 -1.19
CA GLY A 53 7.45 19.57 -1.35
C GLY A 53 6.93 19.74 -2.78
N GLU A 54 6.95 20.98 -3.24
CA GLU A 54 6.38 21.35 -4.55
C GLU A 54 7.04 20.64 -5.74
N PHE A 55 8.33 20.37 -5.67
CA PHE A 55 9.01 19.65 -6.74
C PHE A 55 8.47 18.22 -6.85
N ALA A 56 8.36 17.49 -5.74
CA ALA A 56 7.80 16.14 -5.74
C ALA A 56 6.34 16.12 -6.23
N LEU A 57 5.52 17.09 -5.79
CA LEU A 57 4.15 17.26 -6.25
C LEU A 57 4.08 17.55 -7.77
N SER A 58 4.98 18.37 -8.27
CA SER A 58 5.08 18.66 -9.70
C SER A 58 5.39 17.41 -10.51
N GLN A 59 6.33 16.57 -10.07
CA GLN A 59 6.64 15.31 -10.75
C GLN A 59 5.45 14.35 -10.73
N LEU A 60 4.79 14.20 -9.57
CA LEU A 60 3.58 13.39 -9.47
C LEU A 60 2.49 13.90 -10.44
N GLY A 61 2.26 15.20 -10.48
CA GLY A 61 1.26 15.81 -11.37
C GLY A 61 1.57 15.71 -12.87
N LYS A 62 2.84 15.52 -13.25
CA LYS A 62 3.22 15.27 -14.65
C LYS A 62 2.79 13.87 -15.11
N GLU A 63 2.90 12.88 -14.27
CA GLU A 63 2.64 11.49 -14.62
C GLU A 63 1.24 11.01 -14.26
N PHE A 64 0.63 11.58 -13.23
CA PHE A 64 -0.63 11.10 -12.68
C PHE A 64 -1.73 12.13 -12.71
N ARG A 65 -2.95 11.64 -12.69
CA ARG A 65 -4.19 12.40 -12.49
C ARG A 65 -5.00 11.82 -11.35
N THR A 66 -5.76 12.66 -10.68
CA THR A 66 -6.71 12.29 -9.62
C THR A 66 -8.06 12.97 -9.90
N PRO A 67 -9.19 12.34 -9.57
CA PRO A 67 -9.33 10.97 -9.06
C PRO A 67 -8.99 9.90 -10.11
N GLY A 68 -8.70 8.68 -9.64
CA GLY A 68 -8.39 7.53 -10.49
C GLY A 68 -8.91 6.21 -9.90
N HIS A 69 -8.44 5.09 -10.44
CA HIS A 69 -8.91 3.75 -10.07
C HIS A 69 -7.99 3.02 -9.07
N ILE A 70 -6.81 3.56 -8.79
CA ILE A 70 -5.88 3.00 -7.81
C ILE A 70 -5.91 3.87 -6.55
N PRO A 71 -6.52 3.38 -5.46
CA PRO A 71 -6.47 4.05 -4.17
C PRO A 71 -5.05 4.07 -3.61
N VAL A 72 -4.67 5.18 -2.99
CA VAL A 72 -3.38 5.32 -2.32
C VAL A 72 -3.60 5.44 -0.82
N CYS A 73 -2.94 4.56 -0.08
CA CYS A 73 -2.86 4.63 1.37
C CYS A 73 -1.53 5.26 1.79
N ARG A 74 -1.57 5.97 2.90
CA ARG A 74 -0.38 6.57 3.50
C ARG A 74 -0.22 6.06 4.92
N GLU A 75 0.97 5.55 5.24
CA GLU A 75 1.30 5.18 6.61
C GLU A 75 1.17 6.36 7.58
N SER A 76 0.94 6.06 8.83
CA SER A 76 0.91 7.05 9.90
C SER A 76 2.29 7.67 10.12
N PRO A 77 2.36 8.96 10.48
CA PRO A 77 3.61 9.51 10.98
C PRO A 77 4.15 8.69 12.14
N GLY A 78 5.40 8.21 12.02
CA GLY A 78 6.00 7.27 12.98
C GLY A 78 5.87 5.79 12.61
N GLY A 79 5.09 5.46 11.56
CA GLY A 79 4.96 4.09 11.05
C GLY A 79 4.46 3.12 12.12
N LEU A 80 5.06 1.92 12.20
CA LEU A 80 4.70 0.88 13.17
C LEU A 80 4.79 1.32 14.63
N LYS A 81 5.62 2.31 14.96
CA LYS A 81 5.69 2.86 16.34
C LYS A 81 4.41 3.56 16.78
N THR A 82 3.55 3.92 15.86
CA THR A 82 2.33 4.69 16.15
C THR A 82 1.06 3.98 15.74
N ARG A 83 1.13 3.05 14.80
CA ARG A 83 -0.03 2.31 14.31
C ARG A 83 0.42 0.98 13.68
N GLU A 84 -0.25 -0.10 14.03
CA GLU A 84 -0.02 -1.44 13.49
C GLU A 84 -1.11 -1.83 12.48
N GLY A 85 -1.29 -1.02 11.46
CA GLY A 85 -2.25 -1.31 10.38
C GLY A 85 -1.58 -1.97 9.18
N HIS A 86 -2.39 -2.49 8.26
CA HIS A 86 -1.91 -3.12 7.01
C HIS A 86 -0.94 -2.23 6.22
N THR A 87 -1.20 -0.92 6.19
CA THR A 87 -0.34 0.04 5.49
C THR A 87 1.04 0.12 6.12
N GLU A 88 1.12 0.25 7.44
CA GLU A 88 2.38 0.33 8.19
C GLU A 88 3.16 -0.97 8.09
N LEU A 89 2.48 -2.12 8.23
CA LEU A 89 3.10 -3.45 8.09
C LEU A 89 3.69 -3.65 6.69
N ALA A 90 2.92 -3.36 5.64
CA ALA A 90 3.36 -3.52 4.26
C ALA A 90 4.55 -2.63 3.90
N VAL A 91 4.54 -1.37 4.33
CA VAL A 91 5.63 -0.42 4.11
C VAL A 91 6.88 -0.84 4.90
N SER A 92 6.70 -1.36 6.12
CA SER A 92 7.81 -1.84 6.95
C SER A 92 8.49 -3.08 6.37
N ILE A 93 7.76 -4.02 5.77
CA ILE A 93 8.36 -5.14 5.03
C ILE A 93 9.28 -4.63 3.93
N ALA A 94 8.83 -3.65 3.13
CA ALA A 94 9.66 -3.08 2.08
C ALA A 94 10.94 -2.44 2.63
N ARG A 95 10.85 -1.71 3.74
CA ARG A 95 12.03 -1.13 4.42
C ARG A 95 12.98 -2.20 4.97
N LEU A 96 12.44 -3.24 5.61
CA LEU A 96 13.25 -4.35 6.12
C LEU A 96 14.01 -5.06 5.00
N ALA A 97 13.38 -5.20 3.84
CA ALA A 97 13.98 -5.77 2.64
C ALA A 97 14.95 -4.81 1.90
N GLY A 98 15.11 -3.56 2.34
CA GLY A 98 15.94 -2.56 1.66
C GLY A 98 15.36 -2.09 0.33
N LEU A 99 14.06 -2.21 0.13
CA LEU A 99 13.34 -1.78 -1.06
C LEU A 99 12.72 -0.39 -0.87
N VAL A 100 12.26 0.19 -1.99
CA VAL A 100 11.42 1.40 -1.95
C VAL A 100 10.18 1.12 -1.11
N PRO A 101 9.87 1.92 -0.07
CA PRO A 101 8.72 1.70 0.81
C PRO A 101 7.40 2.08 0.14
N CYS A 102 7.14 1.42 -0.98
CA CYS A 102 5.93 1.53 -1.79
C CYS A 102 5.49 0.12 -2.18
N THR A 103 4.35 -0.30 -1.67
CA THR A 103 3.83 -1.65 -1.84
C THR A 103 2.44 -1.62 -2.45
N ILE A 104 2.03 -2.73 -3.04
CA ILE A 104 0.65 -2.96 -3.46
C ILE A 104 0.06 -4.08 -2.62
N GLY A 105 -1.18 -3.95 -2.22
CA GLY A 105 -1.92 -4.95 -1.47
C GLY A 105 -3.33 -5.12 -2.01
N ALA A 106 -3.95 -6.24 -1.65
CA ALA A 106 -5.35 -6.52 -1.88
C ALA A 106 -5.92 -7.29 -0.70
N GLU A 107 -7.14 -6.98 -0.32
CA GLU A 107 -7.89 -7.75 0.68
C GLU A 107 -8.23 -9.14 0.13
N MET A 108 -8.06 -10.16 0.97
CA MET A 108 -8.52 -11.51 0.66
C MET A 108 -9.95 -11.68 1.15
N LEU A 109 -10.85 -11.98 0.24
CA LEU A 109 -12.28 -12.16 0.51
C LEU A 109 -12.66 -13.64 0.42
N GLU A 110 -13.74 -14.02 1.08
CA GLU A 110 -14.34 -15.35 0.94
C GLU A 110 -14.80 -15.59 -0.51
N SER A 111 -14.54 -16.78 -1.03
CA SER A 111 -14.93 -17.14 -2.40
C SER A 111 -16.44 -17.34 -2.55
N ASP A 112 -17.08 -17.85 -1.50
CA ASP A 112 -18.49 -18.27 -1.50
C ASP A 112 -19.34 -17.50 -0.47
N GLY A 113 -18.79 -16.37 0.06
CA GLY A 113 -19.40 -15.54 1.07
C GLY A 113 -19.33 -14.06 0.75
N ASP A 114 -19.65 -13.23 1.72
CA ASP A 114 -19.62 -11.77 1.66
C ASP A 114 -18.65 -11.15 2.68
N GLY A 115 -17.85 -12.00 3.35
CA GLY A 115 -16.90 -11.62 4.38
C GLY A 115 -15.44 -11.58 3.93
N ALA A 116 -14.59 -11.15 4.83
CA ALA A 116 -13.14 -11.26 4.69
C ALA A 116 -12.72 -12.72 4.89
N LEU A 117 -11.73 -13.17 4.11
CA LEU A 117 -11.17 -14.50 4.28
C LEU A 117 -10.56 -14.66 5.67
N SER A 118 -10.86 -15.77 6.33
CA SER A 118 -10.29 -16.08 7.63
C SER A 118 -8.76 -16.29 7.56
N LEU A 119 -8.07 -16.15 8.70
CA LEU A 119 -6.64 -16.44 8.77
C LEU A 119 -6.33 -17.88 8.33
N GLU A 120 -7.15 -18.85 8.76
CA GLU A 120 -7.02 -20.26 8.38
C GLU A 120 -7.13 -20.42 6.85
N GLY A 121 -8.14 -19.81 6.24
CA GLY A 121 -8.31 -19.83 4.79
C GLY A 121 -7.15 -19.14 4.04
N ALA A 122 -6.59 -18.06 4.60
CA ALA A 122 -5.41 -17.41 4.04
C ALA A 122 -4.16 -18.30 4.12
N MET A 123 -3.98 -19.02 5.21
CA MET A 123 -2.89 -20.00 5.37
C MET A 123 -3.03 -21.15 4.38
N GLU A 124 -4.21 -21.73 4.24
CA GLU A 124 -4.48 -22.78 3.26
C GLU A 124 -4.22 -22.31 1.81
N TYR A 125 -4.62 -21.07 1.51
CA TYR A 125 -4.36 -20.47 0.21
C TYR A 125 -2.85 -20.29 -0.03
N ALA A 126 -2.12 -19.78 0.95
CA ALA A 126 -0.68 -19.60 0.88
C ALA A 126 0.06 -20.94 0.65
N ASP A 127 -0.30 -21.98 1.41
CA ASP A 127 0.25 -23.32 1.27
C ASP A 127 -0.03 -23.91 -0.12
N ARG A 128 -1.28 -23.79 -0.57
CA ARG A 128 -1.71 -24.32 -1.89
C ARG A 128 -0.94 -23.70 -3.04
N PHE A 129 -0.61 -22.42 -2.96
CA PHE A 129 0.05 -21.70 -4.05
C PHE A 129 1.55 -21.43 -3.79
N GLY A 130 2.11 -21.94 -2.70
CA GLY A 130 3.50 -21.73 -2.34
C GLY A 130 3.86 -20.27 -2.07
N ILE A 131 2.93 -19.51 -1.49
CA ILE A 131 3.11 -18.09 -1.18
C ILE A 131 3.64 -17.95 0.26
N PRO A 132 4.72 -17.20 0.49
CA PRO A 132 5.20 -16.95 1.86
C PRO A 132 4.12 -16.25 2.71
N MET A 133 3.93 -16.73 3.93
CA MET A 133 3.04 -16.16 4.91
C MET A 133 3.86 -15.50 6.03
N ILE A 134 3.57 -14.24 6.32
CA ILE A 134 4.22 -13.47 7.38
C ILE A 134 3.15 -12.83 8.25
N THR A 135 3.26 -12.94 9.57
CA THR A 135 2.33 -12.31 10.51
C THR A 135 2.76 -10.89 10.87
N GLY A 136 1.80 -10.07 11.33
CA GLY A 136 2.10 -8.74 11.84
C GLY A 136 3.10 -8.75 12.99
N GLU A 137 2.98 -9.73 13.90
CA GLU A 137 3.91 -9.91 15.04
C GLU A 137 5.35 -10.17 14.57
N GLN A 138 5.53 -11.02 13.54
CA GLN A 138 6.86 -11.28 12.98
C GLN A 138 7.47 -10.01 12.35
N ILE A 139 6.64 -9.19 11.70
CA ILE A 139 7.09 -7.93 11.10
C ILE A 139 7.48 -6.93 12.18
N SER A 140 6.65 -6.76 13.21
CA SER A 140 6.90 -5.83 14.32
C SER A 140 8.18 -6.23 15.08
N THR A 141 8.35 -7.52 15.38
CA THR A 141 9.58 -8.03 16.03
C THR A 141 10.83 -7.72 15.18
N ALA A 142 10.80 -8.04 13.89
CA ALA A 142 11.94 -7.78 13.01
C ALA A 142 12.22 -6.28 12.81
N PHE A 143 11.21 -5.44 12.93
CA PHE A 143 11.34 -3.99 12.87
C PHE A 143 12.04 -3.44 14.11
N ASP A 144 11.65 -3.89 15.30
CA ASP A 144 12.23 -3.48 16.59
C ASP A 144 13.69 -3.92 16.74
N GLU A 145 14.08 -5.09 16.19
CA GLU A 145 15.45 -5.58 16.21
C GLU A 145 16.41 -4.77 15.31
N LYS A 146 15.88 -4.04 14.35
CA LYS A 146 16.68 -3.28 13.36
C LYS A 146 16.87 -1.81 13.72
N ASP A 147 16.05 -1.27 14.64
CA ASP A 147 16.11 0.11 15.14
C ASP A 147 17.11 0.25 16.30
#